data_474fc89cfd82f34de8c7192303ebc9c8
#
_entry.id   474fc89cfd82f34de8c7192303ebc9c8
#
_cell.length_a   1.000
_cell.length_b   1.000
_cell.length_c   1.000
_cell.angle_alpha   90.00
_cell.angle_beta   90.00
_cell.angle_gamma   90.00
#
_symmetry.space_group_name_H-M   'P 1'
#
loop_
_entity.id
_entity.type
_entity.pdbx_description
1 polymer ?
#
loop_
_entity_poly.entity_id
_entity_poly.type
_entity_poly.pdbx_seq_one_letter_code
_entity_poly.pdbx_strand_id
1 'polypeptide(L)'
;MSETEILLSNKLIALEKSFAEFEAKSIEQNLLAQKIIAQQKAIIQEQSLTIQQLKHRVEQLLKQLYGVRSEKLPVLQTNLFDPLPFTEQELEIVQPEVKTNTIVEHQRKEKKKDPNSLRYQLPEHLRREEIVIEPLEIPEGAVKIGEEVSEKLEITKAELYVKRTIRPKYAKADKSGIVVADLPESPIYRCMAGVSLLVRILIDKYVDHLPLHRQIERFARQGVKMKDSTLCDWVSQVSKLLEILYKEMTREVLASNYIGADETTIKVLDPKVKGKCHQGYLWVYLAHEQNLVLFDYDRGRKYEVVGKKLANFKGYLQADGYGAYDELVDEQGDVVRLACMAHARRKFDEALSNNRKTALQAMSMMQGLYRLEHLMRLFQISAEGKKELRQRIAVPLLNEMFDWMNEKIQTFTPSSPIYKALNYSLKLKKELMVYTENGKLHIDNNHVENKIRPVAIGRKNYIFMGSHESAQRSAMLYSFFLSCKLNNINPEEWLEDVLLRINNTKASELHNLLPNRWKKA
;
A
#
# COMPACT_ATOMS: atom_id res chain seq x y z
N MET A 1 -68.43 3.00 -69.22
CA MET A 1 -67.51 3.51 -68.15
C MET A 1 -67.22 4.97 -68.47
N SER A 2 -67.46 5.84 -67.50
CA SER A 2 -67.15 7.27 -67.70
C SER A 2 -65.61 7.49 -67.63
N GLU A 3 -65.11 8.54 -68.28
CA GLU A 3 -63.68 8.90 -68.30
C GLU A 3 -63.11 8.96 -66.85
N THR A 4 -63.92 9.34 -65.87
CA THR A 4 -63.59 9.38 -64.45
C THR A 4 -63.39 7.99 -63.81
N GLU A 5 -64.11 6.96 -64.27
CA GLU A 5 -63.94 5.57 -63.77
C GLU A 5 -62.66 4.95 -64.34
N ILE A 6 -62.28 5.27 -65.56
CA ILE A 6 -61.00 4.83 -66.17
C ILE A 6 -59.82 5.48 -65.49
N LEU A 7 -59.92 6.77 -65.14
CA LEU A 7 -58.86 7.51 -64.43
C LEU A 7 -58.64 6.98 -63.00
N LEU A 8 -59.76 6.66 -62.25
CA LEU A 8 -59.69 6.06 -60.93
C LEU A 8 -59.11 4.65 -60.93
N SER A 9 -59.50 3.82 -61.92
CA SER A 9 -58.94 2.48 -62.10
C SER A 9 -57.42 2.51 -62.36
N ASN A 10 -56.96 3.42 -63.22
CA ASN A 10 -55.54 3.58 -63.52
C ASN A 10 -54.73 4.08 -62.30
N LYS A 11 -55.32 4.97 -61.48
CA LYS A 11 -54.70 5.40 -60.25
C LYS A 11 -54.61 4.26 -59.18
N LEU A 12 -55.66 3.42 -59.14
CA LEU A 12 -55.69 2.26 -58.19
C LEU A 12 -54.57 1.26 -58.59
N ILE A 13 -54.46 0.92 -59.85
CA ILE A 13 -53.38 0.02 -60.36
C ILE A 13 -51.98 0.61 -60.10
N ALA A 14 -51.80 1.92 -60.24
CA ALA A 14 -50.52 2.57 -59.95
C ALA A 14 -50.21 2.53 -58.41
N LEU A 15 -51.22 2.67 -57.62
CA LEU A 15 -51.06 2.59 -56.12
C LEU A 15 -50.74 1.17 -55.68
N GLU A 16 -51.44 0.16 -56.23
CA GLU A 16 -51.17 -1.26 -55.93
C GLU A 16 -49.74 -1.65 -56.37
N LYS A 17 -49.27 -1.15 -57.48
CA LYS A 17 -47.89 -1.38 -57.93
C LYS A 17 -46.86 -0.73 -57.01
N SER A 18 -47.08 0.52 -56.58
CA SER A 18 -46.21 1.21 -55.66
C SER A 18 -46.18 0.56 -54.28
N PHE A 19 -47.33 0.00 -53.81
CA PHE A 19 -47.42 -0.73 -52.58
C PHE A 19 -46.65 -2.06 -52.62
N ALA A 20 -46.80 -2.81 -53.70
CA ALA A 20 -46.04 -4.04 -53.92
C ALA A 20 -44.51 -3.81 -53.98
N GLU A 21 -44.07 -2.69 -54.61
CA GLU A 21 -42.66 -2.29 -54.62
C GLU A 21 -42.15 -1.90 -53.26
N PHE A 22 -42.97 -1.24 -52.42
CA PHE A 22 -42.65 -0.89 -51.04
C PHE A 22 -42.56 -2.14 -50.15
N GLU A 23 -43.52 -3.08 -50.25
CA GLU A 23 -43.45 -4.36 -49.52
C GLU A 23 -42.20 -5.17 -49.89
N ALA A 24 -41.88 -5.27 -51.18
CA ALA A 24 -40.68 -5.97 -51.65
C ALA A 24 -39.39 -5.37 -51.06
N LYS A 25 -39.25 -4.03 -51.05
CA LYS A 25 -38.12 -3.33 -50.43
C LYS A 25 -38.05 -3.54 -48.91
N SER A 26 -39.22 -3.53 -48.24
CA SER A 26 -39.29 -3.77 -46.79
C SER A 26 -38.86 -5.19 -46.42
N ILE A 27 -39.25 -6.19 -47.21
CA ILE A 27 -38.84 -7.60 -47.05
C ILE A 27 -37.33 -7.74 -47.28
N GLU A 28 -36.78 -7.10 -48.29
CA GLU A 28 -35.35 -7.13 -48.59
C GLU A 28 -34.52 -6.48 -47.46
N GLN A 29 -34.96 -5.33 -46.94
CA GLN A 29 -34.32 -4.67 -45.81
C GLN A 29 -34.37 -5.53 -44.54
N ASN A 30 -35.50 -6.18 -44.24
CA ASN A 30 -35.63 -7.08 -43.12
C ASN A 30 -34.71 -8.31 -43.27
N LEU A 31 -34.59 -8.87 -44.46
CA LEU A 31 -33.69 -10.00 -44.72
C LEU A 31 -32.20 -9.61 -44.56
N LEU A 32 -31.84 -8.42 -45.01
CA LEU A 32 -30.50 -7.85 -44.81
C LEU A 32 -30.19 -7.61 -43.34
N ALA A 33 -31.14 -7.04 -42.60
CA ALA A 33 -31.01 -6.82 -41.16
C ALA A 33 -30.81 -8.15 -40.38
N GLN A 34 -31.59 -9.19 -40.71
CA GLN A 34 -31.42 -10.53 -40.14
C GLN A 34 -30.05 -11.13 -40.44
N LYS A 35 -29.52 -10.97 -41.66
CA LYS A 35 -28.16 -11.43 -42.00
C LYS A 35 -27.10 -10.70 -41.17
N ILE A 36 -27.20 -9.39 -41.00
CA ILE A 36 -26.28 -8.59 -40.21
C ILE A 36 -26.32 -9.03 -38.73
N ILE A 37 -27.51 -9.23 -38.17
CA ILE A 37 -27.70 -9.71 -36.81
C ILE A 37 -27.08 -11.10 -36.62
N ALA A 38 -27.27 -12.00 -37.58
CA ALA A 38 -26.65 -13.35 -37.51
C ALA A 38 -25.12 -13.28 -37.56
N GLN A 39 -24.55 -12.42 -38.43
CA GLN A 39 -23.11 -12.21 -38.48
C GLN A 39 -22.56 -11.61 -37.17
N GLN A 40 -23.23 -10.61 -36.62
CA GLN A 40 -22.81 -10.02 -35.33
C GLN A 40 -22.88 -11.02 -34.17
N LYS A 41 -23.92 -11.87 -34.13
CA LYS A 41 -24.00 -12.96 -33.14
C LYS A 41 -22.84 -13.95 -33.25
N ALA A 42 -22.44 -14.32 -34.46
CA ALA A 42 -21.30 -15.22 -34.66
C ALA A 42 -19.98 -14.58 -34.17
N ILE A 43 -19.76 -13.29 -34.50
CA ILE A 43 -18.57 -12.54 -34.03
C ILE A 43 -18.56 -12.44 -32.50
N ILE A 44 -19.70 -12.15 -31.86
CA ILE A 44 -19.81 -12.09 -30.37
C ILE A 44 -19.51 -13.45 -29.75
N GLN A 45 -19.96 -14.57 -30.34
CA GLN A 45 -19.64 -15.90 -29.88
C GLN A 45 -18.15 -16.21 -29.98
N GLU A 46 -17.51 -15.87 -31.09
CA GLU A 46 -16.07 -16.06 -31.30
C GLU A 46 -15.24 -15.22 -30.30
N GLN A 47 -15.61 -13.96 -30.11
CA GLN A 47 -14.96 -13.08 -29.11
C GLN A 47 -15.15 -13.61 -27.69
N SER A 48 -16.33 -14.12 -27.35
CA SER A 48 -16.61 -14.73 -26.05
C SER A 48 -15.72 -15.94 -25.78
N LEU A 49 -15.54 -16.81 -26.78
CA LEU A 49 -14.64 -17.98 -26.69
C LEU A 49 -13.18 -17.53 -26.49
N THR A 50 -12.75 -16.54 -27.26
CA THR A 50 -11.39 -15.97 -27.14
C THR A 50 -11.14 -15.37 -25.76
N ILE A 51 -12.12 -14.66 -25.20
CA ILE A 51 -12.06 -14.11 -23.83
C ILE A 51 -11.95 -15.24 -22.78
N GLN A 52 -12.69 -16.33 -22.94
CA GLN A 52 -12.58 -17.48 -22.04
C GLN A 52 -11.20 -18.14 -22.10
N GLN A 53 -10.66 -18.32 -23.31
CA GLN A 53 -9.31 -18.86 -23.51
C GLN A 53 -8.23 -17.97 -22.90
N LEU A 54 -8.33 -16.64 -23.08
CA LEU A 54 -7.40 -15.69 -22.50
C LEU A 54 -7.50 -15.66 -20.96
N LYS A 55 -8.71 -15.72 -20.40
CA LYS A 55 -8.90 -15.83 -18.94
C LYS A 55 -8.24 -17.09 -18.39
N HIS A 56 -8.44 -18.24 -19.02
CA HIS A 56 -7.80 -19.48 -18.60
C HIS A 56 -6.27 -19.39 -18.71
N ARG A 57 -5.75 -18.75 -19.76
CA ARG A 57 -4.30 -18.54 -19.93
C ARG A 57 -3.73 -17.63 -18.84
N VAL A 58 -4.44 -16.55 -18.49
CA VAL A 58 -4.08 -15.65 -17.39
C VAL A 58 -4.09 -16.41 -16.05
N GLU A 59 -5.10 -17.24 -15.79
CA GLU A 59 -5.13 -18.09 -14.58
C GLU A 59 -3.96 -19.06 -14.50
N GLN A 60 -3.59 -19.69 -15.64
CA GLN A 60 -2.42 -20.56 -15.70
C GLN A 60 -1.12 -19.79 -15.42
N LEU A 61 -0.95 -18.59 -16.03
CA LEU A 61 0.21 -17.75 -15.80
C LEU A 61 0.28 -17.25 -14.34
N LEU A 62 -0.84 -16.88 -13.75
CA LEU A 62 -0.93 -16.52 -12.34
C LEU A 62 -0.57 -17.70 -11.43
N LYS A 63 -1.02 -18.93 -11.73
CA LYS A 63 -0.60 -20.14 -11.02
C LYS A 63 0.90 -20.42 -11.16
N GLN A 64 1.49 -20.18 -12.34
CA GLN A 64 2.93 -20.33 -12.56
C GLN A 64 3.76 -19.25 -11.85
N LEU A 65 3.27 -18.01 -11.80
CA LEU A 65 3.98 -16.89 -11.17
C LEU A 65 3.81 -16.83 -9.65
N TYR A 66 2.65 -17.19 -9.13
CA TYR A 66 2.27 -17.03 -7.72
C TYR A 66 1.94 -18.32 -6.99
N GLY A 67 1.67 -19.43 -7.69
CA GLY A 67 1.27 -20.70 -7.10
C GLY A 67 2.36 -21.44 -6.30
N VAL A 68 3.64 -21.10 -6.53
CA VAL A 68 4.80 -21.78 -5.91
C VAL A 68 5.47 -20.91 -4.83
N ARG A 69 5.04 -19.66 -4.61
CA ARG A 69 5.71 -18.72 -3.70
C ARG A 69 4.84 -18.18 -2.56
N SER A 70 3.63 -18.66 -2.41
CA SER A 70 2.76 -18.27 -1.31
C SER A 70 2.83 -19.31 -0.20
N GLU A 71 3.36 -18.95 0.97
CA GLU A 71 3.23 -19.72 2.22
C GLU A 71 1.78 -19.81 2.73
N LYS A 72 0.83 -19.24 2.01
CA LYS A 72 -0.59 -19.41 2.26
C LYS A 72 -1.06 -20.66 1.52
N LEU A 73 -1.02 -21.78 2.19
CA LEU A 73 -1.83 -22.95 1.85
C LEU A 73 -3.29 -22.51 1.70
N PRO A 74 -3.98 -22.84 0.59
CA PRO A 74 -5.42 -22.73 0.58
C PRO A 74 -5.95 -23.58 1.74
N VAL A 75 -6.88 -23.01 2.52
CA VAL A 75 -7.59 -23.74 3.56
C VAL A 75 -8.52 -24.74 2.86
N LEU A 76 -7.96 -25.81 2.34
CA LEU A 76 -8.63 -27.07 2.19
C LEU A 76 -8.63 -27.69 3.58
N GLN A 77 -9.81 -27.78 4.20
CA GLN A 77 -10.04 -28.61 5.36
C GLN A 77 -9.81 -30.08 4.94
N THR A 78 -8.56 -30.48 4.90
CA THR A 78 -8.19 -31.89 4.97
C THR A 78 -7.88 -32.18 6.42
N ASN A 79 -8.58 -33.14 7.00
CA ASN A 79 -8.29 -33.61 8.34
C ASN A 79 -6.83 -34.06 8.40
N LEU A 80 -6.15 -33.76 9.50
CA LEU A 80 -4.72 -34.02 9.74
C LEU A 80 -4.32 -35.50 9.67
N PHE A 81 -5.24 -36.40 9.36
CA PHE A 81 -5.09 -37.85 9.35
C PHE A 81 -5.48 -38.54 8.05
N ASP A 82 -5.77 -37.80 6.97
CA ASP A 82 -6.00 -38.40 5.68
C ASP A 82 -4.65 -38.81 5.03
N PRO A 83 -4.46 -40.08 4.63
CA PRO A 83 -3.23 -40.51 3.99
C PRO A 83 -3.06 -39.80 2.65
N LEU A 84 -1.87 -39.22 2.44
CA LEU A 84 -1.49 -38.56 1.19
C LEU A 84 -1.55 -39.57 0.04
N PRO A 85 -2.13 -39.24 -1.12
CA PRO A 85 -2.15 -40.13 -2.28
C PRO A 85 -0.81 -40.06 -3.03
N PHE A 86 0.23 -40.64 -2.45
CA PHE A 86 1.45 -40.96 -3.18
C PHE A 86 1.55 -42.47 -3.29
N THR A 87 1.41 -43.00 -4.50
CA THR A 87 1.75 -44.37 -4.84
C THR A 87 3.27 -44.51 -4.87
N GLU A 88 3.76 -45.64 -4.31
CA GLU A 88 5.19 -45.99 -4.17
C GLU A 88 5.99 -46.12 -5.49
N GLN A 89 5.46 -45.71 -6.63
CA GLN A 89 6.09 -45.87 -7.95
C GLN A 89 6.79 -44.63 -8.52
N GLU A 90 6.87 -43.52 -7.80
CA GLU A 90 7.54 -42.28 -8.32
C GLU A 90 8.86 -41.92 -7.60
N LEU A 91 9.52 -42.86 -6.95
CA LEU A 91 10.85 -42.70 -6.38
C LEU A 91 11.93 -43.46 -7.18
N GLU A 92 11.90 -43.38 -8.50
CA GLU A 92 13.11 -43.66 -9.27
C GLU A 92 13.93 -42.36 -9.37
N ILE A 93 14.99 -42.34 -8.57
CA ILE A 93 16.04 -41.30 -8.61
C ILE A 93 16.73 -41.43 -9.96
N VAL A 94 16.40 -40.55 -10.89
CA VAL A 94 17.16 -40.38 -12.13
C VAL A 94 18.50 -39.73 -11.75
N GLN A 95 19.56 -40.54 -11.77
CA GLN A 95 20.94 -40.04 -11.73
C GLN A 95 21.17 -39.17 -12.97
N PRO A 96 21.75 -37.96 -12.84
CA PRO A 96 22.04 -37.13 -14.01
C PRO A 96 23.16 -37.79 -14.83
N GLU A 97 22.84 -38.27 -16.03
CA GLU A 97 23.82 -38.61 -17.04
C GLU A 97 24.60 -37.34 -17.42
N VAL A 98 25.91 -37.39 -17.23
CA VAL A 98 26.83 -36.37 -17.71
C VAL A 98 26.91 -36.50 -19.25
N LYS A 99 26.13 -35.70 -19.95
CA LYS A 99 26.26 -35.55 -21.40
C LYS A 99 27.40 -34.59 -21.71
N THR A 100 28.51 -35.13 -22.17
CA THR A 100 29.57 -34.38 -22.84
C THR A 100 29.02 -33.88 -24.18
N ASN A 101 28.67 -32.60 -24.24
CA ASN A 101 28.28 -31.96 -25.49
C ASN A 101 29.53 -31.44 -26.22
N THR A 102 29.84 -32.07 -27.36
CA THR A 102 30.80 -31.53 -28.33
C THR A 102 30.18 -30.29 -28.97
N ILE A 103 30.75 -29.13 -28.76
CA ILE A 103 30.28 -27.85 -29.27
C ILE A 103 30.64 -27.75 -30.76
N VAL A 104 29.66 -27.81 -31.62
CA VAL A 104 29.78 -27.45 -33.04
C VAL A 104 29.79 -25.91 -33.14
N GLU A 105 30.77 -25.38 -33.86
CA GLU A 105 30.97 -23.94 -34.07
C GLU A 105 29.75 -23.30 -34.72
N HIS A 106 28.96 -22.57 -33.91
CA HIS A 106 27.87 -21.74 -34.41
C HIS A 106 28.23 -20.27 -34.27
N GLN A 107 28.29 -19.54 -35.38
CA GLN A 107 28.34 -18.09 -35.40
C GLN A 107 27.20 -17.50 -34.58
N ARG A 108 27.56 -16.93 -33.41
CA ARG A 108 26.62 -16.25 -32.51
C ARG A 108 26.20 -14.92 -33.13
N LYS A 109 24.96 -14.81 -33.63
CA LYS A 109 24.31 -13.51 -33.85
C LYS A 109 24.15 -12.85 -32.48
N GLU A 110 24.66 -11.61 -32.32
CA GLU A 110 24.44 -10.80 -31.13
C GLU A 110 22.94 -10.72 -30.84
N LYS A 111 22.50 -11.33 -29.75
CA LYS A 111 21.17 -11.17 -29.23
C LYS A 111 21.06 -9.75 -28.68
N LYS A 112 20.28 -8.89 -29.33
CA LYS A 112 19.82 -7.62 -28.73
C LYS A 112 19.28 -7.93 -27.35
N LYS A 113 19.83 -7.25 -26.33
CA LYS A 113 19.36 -7.36 -24.92
C LYS A 113 17.87 -7.04 -24.90
N ASP A 114 17.07 -8.01 -24.52
CA ASP A 114 15.63 -7.85 -24.32
C ASP A 114 15.42 -6.94 -23.09
N PRO A 115 14.81 -5.75 -23.23
CA PRO A 115 14.58 -4.83 -22.12
C PRO A 115 13.63 -5.42 -21.05
N ASN A 116 12.98 -6.53 -21.33
CA ASN A 116 12.07 -7.24 -20.42
C ASN A 116 12.68 -8.47 -19.75
N SER A 117 14.01 -8.69 -19.81
CA SER A 117 14.59 -9.77 -19.03
C SER A 117 14.43 -9.47 -17.54
N LEU A 118 13.65 -10.28 -16.84
CA LEU A 118 13.39 -10.26 -15.38
C LEU A 118 14.64 -10.57 -14.51
N ARG A 119 15.85 -10.43 -15.04
CA ARG A 119 17.07 -10.48 -14.24
C ARG A 119 17.26 -9.08 -13.62
N TYR A 120 17.05 -9.00 -12.31
CA TYR A 120 17.40 -7.82 -11.54
C TYR A 120 18.85 -7.44 -11.85
N GLN A 121 19.04 -6.26 -12.43
CA GLN A 121 20.39 -5.69 -12.54
C GLN A 121 20.84 -5.33 -11.12
N LEU A 122 22.00 -5.84 -10.73
CA LEU A 122 22.57 -5.50 -9.44
C LEU A 122 22.96 -4.02 -9.43
N PRO A 123 22.60 -3.26 -8.38
CA PRO A 123 22.87 -1.82 -8.31
C PRO A 123 24.36 -1.49 -8.46
N GLU A 124 24.69 -0.45 -9.22
CA GLU A 124 26.07 -0.06 -9.54
C GLU A 124 26.86 0.43 -8.32
N HIS A 125 26.16 1.00 -7.31
CA HIS A 125 26.79 1.52 -6.10
C HIS A 125 27.28 0.43 -5.14
N LEU A 126 26.92 -0.84 -5.35
CA LEU A 126 27.41 -1.93 -4.51
C LEU A 126 28.86 -2.23 -4.83
N ARG A 127 29.67 -2.45 -3.78
CA ARG A 127 31.04 -2.89 -3.90
C ARG A 127 31.10 -4.20 -4.69
N ARG A 128 31.97 -4.28 -5.67
CA ARG A 128 32.26 -5.50 -6.43
C ARG A 128 33.62 -6.06 -6.00
N GLU A 129 33.64 -7.34 -5.64
CA GLU A 129 34.88 -8.11 -5.44
C GLU A 129 35.06 -8.99 -6.66
N GLU A 130 36.14 -8.76 -7.40
CA GLU A 130 36.46 -9.52 -8.60
C GLU A 130 37.32 -10.72 -8.23
N ILE A 131 36.88 -11.91 -8.62
CA ILE A 131 37.62 -13.15 -8.47
C ILE A 131 37.83 -13.69 -9.88
N VAL A 132 39.09 -13.69 -10.33
CA VAL A 132 39.48 -14.27 -11.61
C VAL A 132 39.76 -15.76 -11.41
N ILE A 133 39.07 -16.62 -12.13
CA ILE A 133 39.27 -18.07 -12.11
C ILE A 133 39.87 -18.47 -13.45
N GLU A 134 41.15 -18.78 -13.45
CA GLU A 134 41.84 -19.28 -14.63
C GLU A 134 41.56 -20.79 -14.80
N PRO A 135 41.51 -21.32 -16.06
CA PRO A 135 41.42 -22.74 -16.31
C PRO A 135 42.67 -23.46 -15.74
N LEU A 136 42.45 -24.67 -15.21
CA LEU A 136 43.53 -25.49 -14.65
C LEU A 136 44.62 -25.84 -15.67
N GLU A 137 44.26 -25.97 -16.96
CA GLU A 137 45.17 -26.24 -18.07
C GLU A 137 44.84 -25.27 -19.22
N ILE A 138 45.80 -24.49 -19.66
CA ILE A 138 45.71 -23.63 -20.84
C ILE A 138 46.55 -24.28 -21.93
N PRO A 139 45.98 -24.67 -23.09
CA PRO A 139 46.73 -25.29 -24.18
C PRO A 139 47.86 -24.36 -24.68
N GLU A 140 49.01 -24.95 -25.03
CA GLU A 140 50.14 -24.19 -25.54
C GLU A 140 49.78 -23.44 -26.82
N GLY A 141 50.01 -22.12 -26.86
CA GLY A 141 49.62 -21.25 -27.97
C GLY A 141 48.20 -20.70 -27.93
N ALA A 142 47.41 -20.98 -26.88
CA ALA A 142 46.08 -20.43 -26.73
C ALA A 142 46.11 -18.92 -26.50
N VAL A 143 45.19 -18.18 -27.19
CA VAL A 143 45.04 -16.72 -27.05
C VAL A 143 43.74 -16.41 -26.38
N LYS A 144 43.75 -15.53 -25.35
CA LYS A 144 42.55 -15.06 -24.67
C LYS A 144 41.66 -14.27 -25.62
N ILE A 145 40.43 -14.74 -25.88
CA ILE A 145 39.47 -14.15 -26.82
C ILE A 145 38.32 -13.38 -26.12
N GLY A 146 38.23 -13.45 -24.79
CA GLY A 146 37.18 -12.76 -24.02
C GLY A 146 37.10 -13.26 -22.58
N GLU A 147 36.10 -12.74 -21.87
CA GLU A 147 35.81 -13.09 -20.48
C GLU A 147 34.33 -13.37 -20.33
N GLU A 148 33.97 -14.37 -19.55
CA GLU A 148 32.60 -14.61 -19.13
C GLU A 148 32.42 -14.14 -17.69
N VAL A 149 31.60 -13.10 -17.48
CA VAL A 149 31.38 -12.49 -16.17
C VAL A 149 30.04 -12.98 -15.58
N SER A 150 30.10 -13.52 -14.37
CA SER A 150 28.95 -13.90 -13.57
C SER A 150 28.93 -13.09 -12.29
N GLU A 151 27.85 -12.35 -12.03
CA GLU A 151 27.69 -11.61 -10.79
C GLU A 151 26.75 -12.35 -9.84
N LYS A 152 27.12 -12.41 -8.55
CA LYS A 152 26.30 -12.91 -7.44
C LYS A 152 26.21 -11.86 -6.37
N LEU A 153 25.00 -11.68 -5.79
CA LEU A 153 24.82 -10.79 -4.66
C LEU A 153 25.19 -11.53 -3.37
N GLU A 154 26.24 -11.07 -2.69
CA GLU A 154 26.69 -11.61 -1.42
C GLU A 154 26.42 -10.61 -0.28
N ILE A 155 26.37 -11.08 0.97
CA ILE A 155 26.20 -10.25 2.17
C ILE A 155 27.37 -10.45 3.12
N THR A 156 28.00 -9.34 3.54
CA THR A 156 28.95 -9.37 4.67
C THR A 156 28.16 -9.35 5.98
N LYS A 157 28.58 -10.13 6.96
CA LYS A 157 27.95 -10.14 8.29
C LYS A 157 28.03 -8.74 8.91
N ALA A 158 26.91 -8.28 9.47
CA ALA A 158 26.91 -7.06 10.28
C ALA A 158 27.80 -7.27 11.51
N GLU A 159 28.80 -6.43 11.66
CA GLU A 159 29.82 -6.53 12.72
C GLU A 159 29.63 -5.42 13.75
N LEU A 160 29.66 -5.80 15.03
CA LEU A 160 29.74 -4.84 16.14
C LEU A 160 31.22 -4.52 16.38
N TYR A 161 31.57 -3.25 16.44
CA TYR A 161 32.92 -2.81 16.73
C TYR A 161 32.94 -1.75 17.84
N VAL A 162 34.07 -1.63 18.52
CA VAL A 162 34.29 -0.63 19.56
C VAL A 162 35.06 0.55 19.01
N LYS A 163 34.42 1.72 18.92
CA LYS A 163 35.08 2.97 18.58
C LYS A 163 35.77 3.53 19.83
N ARG A 164 37.08 3.40 19.94
CA ARG A 164 37.87 3.90 21.05
C ARG A 164 38.38 5.30 20.77
N THR A 165 37.89 6.31 21.52
CA THR A 165 38.37 7.69 21.42
C THR A 165 39.36 7.98 22.53
N ILE A 166 40.57 8.33 22.16
CA ILE A 166 41.67 8.63 23.09
C ILE A 166 41.92 10.13 23.08
N ARG A 167 41.83 10.76 24.26
CA ARG A 167 42.11 12.20 24.44
C ARG A 167 43.27 12.37 25.39
N PRO A 168 44.48 12.67 24.91
CA PRO A 168 45.64 12.95 25.77
C PRO A 168 45.36 14.13 26.69
N LYS A 169 45.89 14.06 27.91
CA LYS A 169 45.85 15.14 28.90
C LYS A 169 47.23 15.72 29.04
N TYR A 170 47.32 17.04 28.96
CA TYR A 170 48.58 17.77 29.05
C TYR A 170 48.54 18.66 30.31
N ALA A 171 49.51 18.49 31.20
CA ALA A 171 49.67 19.41 32.34
C ALA A 171 50.32 20.69 31.80
N LYS A 172 49.79 21.86 32.19
CA LYS A 172 50.42 23.16 31.88
C LYS A 172 51.73 23.30 32.60
N ALA A 173 52.72 23.92 31.97
CA ALA A 173 54.08 24.11 32.53
C ALA A 173 54.06 24.91 33.84
N ASP A 174 53.15 25.85 33.95
CA ASP A 174 52.93 26.72 35.14
C ASP A 174 52.14 26.02 36.27
N LYS A 175 51.83 24.73 36.13
CA LYS A 175 51.00 23.94 37.07
C LYS A 175 49.57 24.49 37.30
N SER A 176 49.10 25.43 36.46
CA SER A 176 47.77 26.09 36.63
C SER A 176 46.61 25.22 36.18
N GLY A 177 46.85 23.99 35.66
CA GLY A 177 45.75 23.11 35.26
C GLY A 177 46.13 22.08 34.19
N ILE A 178 45.11 21.37 33.71
CA ILE A 178 45.21 20.32 32.69
C ILE A 178 44.42 20.77 31.45
N VAL A 179 45.00 20.58 30.27
CA VAL A 179 44.34 20.77 28.97
C VAL A 179 44.03 19.39 28.39
N VAL A 180 42.78 19.21 27.99
CA VAL A 180 42.30 18.03 27.29
C VAL A 180 41.32 18.48 26.21
N ALA A 181 41.35 17.80 25.06
CA ALA A 181 40.39 18.09 23.98
C ALA A 181 38.95 17.79 24.41
N ASP A 182 38.00 18.53 23.88
CA ASP A 182 36.60 18.28 24.13
C ASP A 182 36.17 16.91 23.56
N LEU A 183 35.18 16.29 24.23
CA LEU A 183 34.60 15.05 23.72
C LEU A 183 33.71 15.39 22.52
N PRO A 184 33.79 14.62 21.41
CA PRO A 184 32.85 14.77 20.31
C PRO A 184 31.40 14.72 20.79
N GLU A 185 30.56 15.58 20.25
CA GLU A 185 29.14 15.62 20.57
C GLU A 185 28.47 14.27 20.30
N SER A 186 27.59 13.85 21.22
CA SER A 186 26.80 12.65 21.11
C SER A 186 25.32 13.03 21.23
N PRO A 187 24.41 12.43 20.45
CA PRO A 187 22.97 12.67 20.56
C PRO A 187 22.45 12.44 21.97
N ILE A 188 23.01 11.46 22.65
CA ILE A 188 22.67 11.09 24.02
C ILE A 188 23.92 11.23 24.92
N TYR A 189 23.79 12.05 25.95
CA TYR A 189 24.89 12.30 26.87
C TYR A 189 25.31 11.00 27.61
N ARG A 190 26.60 10.69 27.64
CA ARG A 190 27.20 9.50 28.27
C ARG A 190 26.61 8.16 27.81
N CYS A 191 26.05 8.09 26.60
CA CYS A 191 25.58 6.84 26.04
C CYS A 191 26.75 5.97 25.57
N MET A 192 26.69 4.68 25.90
CA MET A 192 27.68 3.69 25.42
C MET A 192 27.44 3.36 23.93
N ALA A 193 26.21 3.46 23.46
CA ALA A 193 25.85 3.19 22.06
C ALA A 193 26.26 4.36 21.17
N GLY A 194 26.97 4.08 20.09
CA GLY A 194 27.17 5.03 19.00
C GLY A 194 25.88 5.25 18.20
N VAL A 195 25.85 6.31 17.38
CA VAL A 195 24.66 6.67 16.58
C VAL A 195 24.19 5.50 15.71
N SER A 196 25.11 4.83 15.02
CA SER A 196 24.78 3.69 14.14
C SER A 196 24.09 2.53 14.89
N LEU A 197 24.51 2.24 16.13
CA LEU A 197 23.86 1.21 16.95
C LEU A 197 22.46 1.65 17.41
N LEU A 198 22.28 2.92 17.82
CA LEU A 198 20.97 3.47 18.18
C LEU A 198 20.01 3.42 17.00
N VAL A 199 20.46 3.84 15.83
CA VAL A 199 19.69 3.78 14.57
C VAL A 199 19.29 2.35 14.27
N ARG A 200 20.24 1.41 14.29
CA ARG A 200 19.97 0.00 13.99
C ARG A 200 18.91 -0.60 14.93
N ILE A 201 18.98 -0.31 16.23
CA ILE A 201 18.00 -0.79 17.21
C ILE A 201 16.58 -0.30 16.88
N LEU A 202 16.44 0.97 16.48
CA LEU A 202 15.13 1.53 16.16
C LEU A 202 14.59 1.03 14.82
N ILE A 203 15.43 0.93 13.80
CA ILE A 203 15.05 0.38 12.49
C ILE A 203 14.61 -1.08 12.63
N ASP A 204 15.44 -1.91 13.28
CA ASP A 204 15.09 -3.31 13.54
C ASP A 204 13.73 -3.44 14.24
N LYS A 205 13.44 -2.57 15.23
CA LYS A 205 12.18 -2.67 15.99
C LYS A 205 10.96 -2.17 15.23
N TYR A 206 11.03 -1.03 14.58
CA TYR A 206 9.86 -0.32 14.04
C TYR A 206 9.68 -0.45 12.52
N VAL A 207 10.75 -0.76 11.79
CA VAL A 207 10.70 -0.98 10.35
C VAL A 207 10.72 -2.48 10.03
N ASP A 208 11.66 -3.22 10.64
CA ASP A 208 11.86 -4.67 10.41
C ASP A 208 11.06 -5.54 11.40
N HIS A 209 10.35 -4.90 12.33
CA HIS A 209 9.48 -5.54 13.33
C HIS A 209 10.18 -6.57 14.24
N LEU A 210 11.49 -6.42 14.48
CA LEU A 210 12.27 -7.27 15.37
C LEU A 210 12.23 -6.76 16.82
N PRO A 211 11.55 -7.44 17.75
CA PRO A 211 11.44 -7.01 19.16
C PRO A 211 12.80 -6.93 19.85
N LEU A 212 12.92 -6.04 20.86
CA LEU A 212 14.19 -5.80 21.55
C LEU A 212 14.82 -7.07 22.14
N HIS A 213 14.02 -7.99 22.73
CA HIS A 213 14.54 -9.25 23.27
C HIS A 213 15.23 -10.11 22.20
N ARG A 214 14.71 -10.17 20.96
CA ARG A 214 15.35 -10.89 19.86
C ARG A 214 16.61 -10.18 19.38
N GLN A 215 16.66 -8.85 19.45
CA GLN A 215 17.88 -8.09 19.16
C GLN A 215 18.96 -8.39 20.19
N ILE A 216 18.62 -8.47 21.48
CA ILE A 216 19.53 -8.85 22.56
C ILE A 216 20.09 -10.25 22.33
N GLU A 217 19.28 -11.21 21.96
CA GLU A 217 19.73 -12.56 21.60
C GLU A 217 20.67 -12.54 20.39
N ARG A 218 20.42 -11.68 19.40
CA ARG A 218 21.31 -11.50 18.25
C ARG A 218 22.67 -10.93 18.67
N PHE A 219 22.70 -9.91 19.57
CA PHE A 219 23.93 -9.35 20.11
C PHE A 219 24.69 -10.37 20.97
N ALA A 220 23.98 -11.17 21.76
CA ALA A 220 24.57 -12.23 22.57
C ALA A 220 25.28 -13.30 21.72
N ARG A 221 24.75 -13.65 20.54
CA ARG A 221 25.42 -14.54 19.58
C ARG A 221 26.72 -13.95 18.99
N GLN A 222 26.88 -12.62 19.06
CA GLN A 222 28.10 -11.91 18.69
C GLN A 222 29.02 -11.64 19.90
N GLY A 223 28.74 -12.25 21.05
CA GLY A 223 29.53 -12.10 22.28
C GLY A 223 29.19 -10.87 23.13
N VAL A 224 28.21 -10.03 22.71
CA VAL A 224 27.85 -8.80 23.43
C VAL A 224 26.58 -9.03 24.25
N LYS A 225 26.73 -9.06 25.58
CA LYS A 225 25.60 -9.23 26.51
C LYS A 225 25.03 -7.87 26.90
N MET A 226 23.74 -7.66 26.63
CA MET A 226 22.99 -6.45 26.98
C MET A 226 21.76 -6.81 27.81
N LYS A 227 21.29 -5.85 28.63
CA LYS A 227 20.03 -5.98 29.39
C LYS A 227 18.88 -5.38 28.61
N ASP A 228 17.67 -5.94 28.74
CA ASP A 228 16.44 -5.38 28.15
C ASP A 228 16.22 -3.91 28.56
N SER A 229 16.47 -3.58 29.83
CA SER A 229 16.35 -2.22 30.37
C SER A 229 17.25 -1.23 29.63
N THR A 230 18.47 -1.63 29.24
CA THR A 230 19.42 -0.77 28.52
C THR A 230 18.90 -0.39 27.15
N LEU A 231 18.41 -1.36 26.37
CA LEU A 231 17.83 -1.07 25.04
C LEU A 231 16.55 -0.25 25.15
N CYS A 232 15.70 -0.57 26.12
CA CYS A 232 14.49 0.21 26.40
C CYS A 232 14.81 1.67 26.75
N ASP A 233 15.85 1.90 27.55
CA ASP A 233 16.31 3.23 27.94
C ASP A 233 16.85 4.00 26.72
N TRP A 234 17.68 3.40 25.88
CA TRP A 234 18.16 4.02 24.65
C TRP A 234 17.02 4.42 23.70
N VAL A 235 16.05 3.51 23.49
CA VAL A 235 14.84 3.84 22.71
C VAL A 235 14.10 5.02 23.32
N SER A 236 13.99 5.07 24.67
CA SER A 236 13.32 6.18 25.36
C SER A 236 14.07 7.50 25.17
N GLN A 237 15.39 7.50 25.33
CA GLN A 237 16.22 8.70 25.21
C GLN A 237 16.22 9.26 23.78
N VAL A 238 16.38 8.40 22.75
CA VAL A 238 16.25 8.83 21.35
C VAL A 238 14.87 9.40 21.08
N SER A 239 13.82 8.73 21.57
CA SER A 239 12.44 9.21 21.39
C SER A 239 12.24 10.58 22.03
N LYS A 240 12.79 10.83 23.22
CA LYS A 240 12.73 12.13 23.89
C LYS A 240 13.41 13.22 23.09
N LEU A 241 14.55 12.91 22.46
CA LEU A 241 15.24 13.84 21.57
C LEU A 241 14.40 14.20 20.35
N LEU A 242 13.66 13.25 19.79
CA LEU A 242 12.81 13.44 18.62
C LEU A 242 11.46 14.09 18.92
N GLU A 243 11.07 14.28 20.18
CA GLU A 243 9.76 14.88 20.55
C GLU A 243 9.55 16.28 19.95
N ILE A 244 10.60 17.09 19.87
CA ILE A 244 10.51 18.44 19.29
C ILE A 244 10.18 18.37 17.80
N LEU A 245 10.79 17.43 17.08
CA LEU A 245 10.53 17.20 15.67
C LEU A 245 9.13 16.60 15.45
N TYR A 246 8.65 15.74 16.35
CA TYR A 246 7.29 15.20 16.30
C TYR A 246 6.23 16.28 16.52
N LYS A 247 6.47 17.26 17.39
CA LYS A 247 5.58 18.43 17.56
C LYS A 247 5.52 19.25 16.28
N GLU A 248 6.65 19.46 15.62
CA GLU A 248 6.71 20.16 14.35
C GLU A 248 5.95 19.40 13.24
N MET A 249 6.16 18.08 13.16
CA MET A 249 5.41 17.22 12.25
C MET A 249 3.90 17.26 12.51
N THR A 250 3.50 17.25 13.79
CA THR A 250 2.09 17.36 14.17
C THR A 250 1.49 18.68 13.67
N ARG A 251 2.21 19.79 13.84
CA ARG A 251 1.79 21.10 13.36
C ARG A 251 1.60 21.11 11.83
N GLU A 252 2.56 20.54 11.10
CA GLU A 252 2.50 20.50 9.63
C GLU A 252 1.38 19.60 9.11
N VAL A 253 1.15 18.45 9.74
CA VAL A 253 0.03 17.54 9.37
C VAL A 253 -1.31 18.21 9.62
N LEU A 254 -1.50 18.86 10.78
CA LEU A 254 -2.76 19.52 11.12
C LEU A 254 -3.02 20.81 10.36
N ALA A 255 -2.01 21.39 9.74
CA ALA A 255 -2.13 22.54 8.82
C ALA A 255 -2.51 22.14 7.38
N SER A 256 -2.65 20.84 7.09
CA SER A 256 -3.06 20.35 5.76
C SER A 256 -4.53 20.68 5.48
N ASN A 257 -4.86 20.96 4.21
CA ASN A 257 -6.26 21.14 3.78
C ASN A 257 -7.00 19.82 3.54
N TYR A 258 -6.29 18.70 3.50
CA TYR A 258 -6.88 17.37 3.28
C TYR A 258 -6.18 16.32 4.12
N ILE A 259 -6.91 15.78 5.09
CA ILE A 259 -6.44 14.74 6.00
C ILE A 259 -7.31 13.48 5.84
N GLY A 260 -6.65 12.34 5.63
CA GLY A 260 -7.26 11.03 5.83
C GLY A 260 -7.06 10.57 7.27
N ALA A 261 -8.11 10.11 7.95
CA ALA A 261 -8.06 9.67 9.33
C ALA A 261 -8.60 8.24 9.49
N ASP A 262 -8.02 7.49 10.41
CA ASP A 262 -8.43 6.14 10.80
C ASP A 262 -7.81 5.80 12.17
N GLU A 263 -8.20 4.70 12.80
CA GLU A 263 -7.58 4.24 14.02
C GLU A 263 -7.37 2.73 14.03
N THR A 264 -6.43 2.28 14.86
CA THR A 264 -6.17 0.86 15.06
C THR A 264 -5.89 0.55 16.53
N THR A 265 -6.36 -0.60 16.99
CA THR A 265 -6.17 -1.03 18.39
C THR A 265 -4.73 -1.40 18.68
N ILE A 266 -4.28 -1.17 19.92
CA ILE A 266 -3.02 -1.66 20.45
C ILE A 266 -3.19 -2.09 21.89
N LYS A 267 -2.59 -3.22 22.25
CA LYS A 267 -2.56 -3.70 23.64
C LYS A 267 -1.42 -3.05 24.39
N VAL A 268 -1.70 -2.56 25.61
CA VAL A 268 -0.73 -1.93 26.50
C VAL A 268 -0.82 -2.59 27.86
N LEU A 269 0.31 -2.96 28.47
CA LEU A 269 0.32 -3.50 29.83
C LEU A 269 -0.29 -2.49 30.80
N ASP A 270 -1.20 -2.97 31.63
CA ASP A 270 -1.79 -2.16 32.68
C ASP A 270 -0.90 -2.24 33.92
N PRO A 271 -0.27 -1.13 34.37
CA PRO A 271 0.59 -1.15 35.56
C PRO A 271 -0.19 -1.43 36.83
N LYS A 272 -1.52 -1.22 36.82
CA LYS A 272 -2.37 -1.41 38.00
C LYS A 272 -2.85 -2.86 38.18
N VAL A 273 -2.87 -3.64 37.08
CA VAL A 273 -3.41 -5.01 37.11
C VAL A 273 -2.41 -5.96 36.46
N LYS A 274 -1.65 -6.68 37.28
CA LYS A 274 -0.63 -7.64 36.83
C LYS A 274 -1.21 -8.66 35.84
N GLY A 275 -0.56 -8.78 34.69
CA GLY A 275 -0.93 -9.75 33.64
C GLY A 275 -2.11 -9.35 32.77
N LYS A 276 -2.70 -8.16 32.93
CA LYS A 276 -3.75 -7.63 32.05
C LYS A 276 -3.22 -6.55 31.12
N CYS A 277 -3.80 -6.49 29.95
CA CYS A 277 -3.56 -5.42 28.97
C CYS A 277 -4.79 -4.53 28.85
N HIS A 278 -4.56 -3.22 28.84
CA HIS A 278 -5.53 -2.24 28.39
C HIS A 278 -5.55 -2.19 26.87
N GLN A 279 -6.73 -2.06 26.26
CA GLN A 279 -6.85 -1.80 24.84
C GLN A 279 -6.83 -0.31 24.59
N GLY A 280 -5.70 0.20 24.10
CA GLY A 280 -5.56 1.56 23.62
C GLY A 280 -5.70 1.63 22.09
N TYR A 281 -5.55 2.84 21.56
CA TYR A 281 -5.74 3.14 20.13
C TYR A 281 -4.58 3.98 19.60
N LEU A 282 -4.15 3.63 18.39
CA LEU A 282 -3.30 4.47 17.56
C LEU A 282 -4.18 5.15 16.53
N TRP A 283 -4.34 6.44 16.66
CA TRP A 283 -5.01 7.32 15.71
C TRP A 283 -4.03 7.68 14.61
N VAL A 284 -4.49 7.68 13.38
CA VAL A 284 -3.66 7.90 12.19
C VAL A 284 -4.22 9.07 11.41
N TYR A 285 -3.37 10.03 11.09
CA TYR A 285 -3.72 11.20 10.29
C TYR A 285 -2.74 11.30 9.13
N LEU A 286 -3.24 11.16 7.91
CA LEU A 286 -2.45 11.25 6.69
C LEU A 286 -2.69 12.58 6.01
N ALA A 287 -1.70 13.47 6.02
CA ALA A 287 -1.70 14.70 5.24
C ALA A 287 -1.28 14.39 3.81
N HIS A 288 -2.25 14.30 2.90
CA HIS A 288 -2.03 13.84 1.53
C HIS A 288 -1.13 14.79 0.72
N GLU A 289 -1.28 16.09 0.91
CA GLU A 289 -0.49 17.11 0.17
C GLU A 289 0.96 17.18 0.65
N GLN A 290 1.19 16.98 1.95
CA GLN A 290 2.50 17.02 2.58
C GLN A 290 3.26 15.69 2.53
N ASN A 291 2.60 14.60 2.15
CA ASN A 291 3.14 13.24 2.23
C ASN A 291 3.67 12.90 3.64
N LEU A 292 2.94 13.31 4.67
CA LEU A 292 3.24 13.00 6.06
C LEU A 292 2.13 12.18 6.69
N VAL A 293 2.50 11.17 7.47
CA VAL A 293 1.58 10.39 8.28
C VAL A 293 1.91 10.54 9.76
N LEU A 294 0.92 10.94 10.54
CA LEU A 294 1.02 11.11 11.98
C LEU A 294 0.26 9.98 12.68
N PHE A 295 0.94 9.24 13.54
CA PHE A 295 0.31 8.35 14.51
C PHE A 295 0.29 9.03 15.86
N ASP A 296 -0.84 8.96 16.55
CA ASP A 296 -1.00 9.45 17.90
C ASP A 296 -1.62 8.37 18.79
N TYR A 297 -1.14 8.23 20.00
CA TYR A 297 -1.64 7.22 20.91
C TYR A 297 -2.64 7.81 21.91
N ASP A 298 -3.77 7.16 22.08
CA ASP A 298 -4.69 7.45 23.18
C ASP A 298 -5.21 6.16 23.83
N ARG A 299 -5.61 6.27 25.11
CA ARG A 299 -6.19 5.15 25.87
C ARG A 299 -7.60 4.81 25.41
N GLY A 300 -8.32 5.76 24.83
CA GLY A 300 -9.72 5.64 24.43
C GLY A 300 -9.96 5.83 22.95
N ARG A 301 -11.20 5.54 22.55
CA ARG A 301 -11.70 5.73 21.18
C ARG A 301 -12.83 6.77 21.12
N LYS A 302 -12.93 7.61 22.13
CA LYS A 302 -14.03 8.57 22.20
C LYS A 302 -13.80 9.80 21.33
N TYR A 303 -14.90 10.53 21.04
CA TYR A 303 -14.90 11.78 20.29
C TYR A 303 -13.89 12.79 20.84
N GLU A 304 -13.80 12.95 22.16
CA GLU A 304 -12.93 13.94 22.80
C GLU A 304 -11.45 13.83 22.38
N VAL A 305 -11.02 12.63 21.96
CA VAL A 305 -9.66 12.40 21.46
C VAL A 305 -9.46 13.07 20.10
N VAL A 306 -10.38 12.80 19.18
CA VAL A 306 -10.36 13.36 17.81
C VAL A 306 -10.65 14.85 17.84
N GLY A 307 -11.68 15.28 18.58
CA GLY A 307 -12.09 16.66 18.73
C GLY A 307 -10.95 17.55 19.28
N LYS A 308 -10.24 17.08 20.31
CA LYS A 308 -9.06 17.77 20.84
C LYS A 308 -7.92 17.86 19.82
N LYS A 309 -7.66 16.79 19.08
CA LYS A 309 -6.56 16.73 18.10
C LYS A 309 -6.83 17.63 16.90
N LEU A 310 -8.05 17.59 16.39
CA LEU A 310 -8.48 18.34 15.20
C LEU A 310 -9.20 19.67 15.52
N ALA A 311 -9.11 20.17 16.76
CA ALA A 311 -9.84 21.35 17.23
C ALA A 311 -9.73 22.59 16.34
N ASN A 312 -8.60 22.78 15.67
CA ASN A 312 -8.34 23.92 14.78
C ASN A 312 -8.21 23.50 13.31
N PHE A 313 -8.56 22.25 12.98
CA PHE A 313 -8.47 21.77 11.61
C PHE A 313 -9.58 22.38 10.75
N LYS A 314 -9.22 22.78 9.53
CA LYS A 314 -10.14 23.30 8.51
C LYS A 314 -9.84 22.60 7.20
N GLY A 315 -10.88 22.17 6.50
CA GLY A 315 -10.73 21.52 5.20
C GLY A 315 -11.39 20.15 5.11
N TYR A 316 -10.84 19.27 4.29
CA TYR A 316 -11.42 17.95 4.00
C TYR A 316 -10.90 16.90 4.96
N LEU A 317 -11.82 16.21 5.66
CA LEU A 317 -11.51 15.08 6.54
C LEU A 317 -12.10 13.79 5.97
N GLN A 318 -11.27 12.88 5.48
CA GLN A 318 -11.70 11.59 5.00
C GLN A 318 -11.55 10.53 6.10
N ALA A 319 -12.67 9.90 6.47
CA ALA A 319 -12.70 8.85 7.49
C ALA A 319 -13.75 7.77 7.17
N ASP A 320 -13.79 6.73 7.98
CA ASP A 320 -14.86 5.74 7.93
C ASP A 320 -16.19 6.29 8.50
N GLY A 321 -17.21 5.43 8.62
CA GLY A 321 -18.53 5.79 9.18
C GLY A 321 -18.56 5.87 10.71
N TYR A 322 -17.44 6.09 11.39
CA TYR A 322 -17.43 6.19 12.86
C TYR A 322 -17.97 7.54 13.34
N GLY A 323 -18.97 7.50 14.25
CA GLY A 323 -19.73 8.67 14.70
C GLY A 323 -18.91 9.79 15.35
N ALA A 324 -17.74 9.50 15.91
CA ALA A 324 -16.85 10.53 16.47
C ALA A 324 -16.44 11.60 15.44
N TYR A 325 -16.40 11.26 14.17
CA TYR A 325 -16.09 12.22 13.11
C TYR A 325 -17.32 13.06 12.71
N ASP A 326 -18.54 12.57 12.94
CA ASP A 326 -19.78 13.34 12.71
C ASP A 326 -19.89 14.50 13.70
N GLU A 327 -19.65 14.21 15.00
CA GLU A 327 -19.68 15.23 16.06
C GLU A 327 -18.69 16.37 15.78
N LEU A 328 -17.50 16.06 15.23
CA LEU A 328 -16.50 17.06 14.89
C LEU A 328 -16.98 18.02 13.80
N VAL A 329 -17.66 17.52 12.77
CA VAL A 329 -18.20 18.32 11.65
C VAL A 329 -19.31 19.25 12.14
N ASP A 330 -20.20 18.74 12.98
CA ASP A 330 -21.32 19.50 13.52
C ASP A 330 -20.86 20.66 14.42
N GLU A 331 -19.78 20.47 15.19
CA GLU A 331 -19.25 21.51 16.08
C GLU A 331 -18.44 22.59 15.37
N GLN A 332 -17.65 22.25 14.36
CA GLN A 332 -16.64 23.16 13.80
C GLN A 332 -17.09 23.91 12.54
N GLY A 333 -18.06 23.39 11.77
CA GLY A 333 -18.60 24.04 10.57
C GLY A 333 -17.64 24.23 9.38
N ASP A 334 -16.33 24.31 9.64
CA ASP A 334 -15.27 24.51 8.63
C ASP A 334 -14.67 23.19 8.11
N VAL A 335 -15.15 22.05 8.64
CA VAL A 335 -14.67 20.71 8.27
C VAL A 335 -15.66 20.05 7.32
N VAL A 336 -15.18 19.70 6.12
CA VAL A 336 -15.96 18.96 5.13
C VAL A 336 -15.59 17.48 5.21
N ARG A 337 -16.54 16.66 5.64
CA ARG A 337 -16.32 15.21 5.77
C ARG A 337 -16.44 14.49 4.44
N LEU A 338 -15.52 13.53 4.21
CA LEU A 338 -15.61 12.52 3.16
C LEU A 338 -15.75 11.14 3.78
N ALA A 339 -16.67 10.34 3.25
CA ALA A 339 -16.77 8.93 3.60
C ALA A 339 -15.92 8.06 2.66
N CYS A 340 -15.69 6.83 3.09
CA CYS A 340 -14.88 5.84 2.37
C CYS A 340 -15.75 4.87 1.58
N MET A 341 -15.67 4.89 0.25
CA MET A 341 -16.40 3.95 -0.62
C MET A 341 -15.98 2.49 -0.40
N ALA A 342 -14.73 2.24 0.00
CA ALA A 342 -14.26 0.89 0.30
C ALA A 342 -14.98 0.30 1.53
N HIS A 343 -15.28 1.10 2.55
CA HIS A 343 -16.07 0.68 3.70
C HIS A 343 -17.52 0.38 3.32
N ALA A 344 -18.14 1.23 2.50
CA ALA A 344 -19.47 0.96 1.96
C ALA A 344 -19.48 -0.37 1.19
N ARG A 345 -18.51 -0.60 0.30
CA ARG A 345 -18.37 -1.85 -0.45
C ARG A 345 -18.19 -3.07 0.45
N ARG A 346 -17.39 -2.96 1.53
CA ARG A 346 -17.18 -4.04 2.52
C ARG A 346 -18.49 -4.47 3.18
N LYS A 347 -19.42 -3.54 3.46
CA LYS A 347 -20.73 -3.88 4.00
C LYS A 347 -21.56 -4.76 3.06
N PHE A 348 -21.47 -4.54 1.75
CA PHE A 348 -22.11 -5.42 0.76
C PHE A 348 -21.39 -6.77 0.64
N ASP A 349 -20.06 -6.81 0.75
CA ASP A 349 -19.31 -8.06 0.78
C ASP A 349 -19.72 -8.93 1.99
N GLU A 350 -19.85 -8.34 3.17
CA GLU A 350 -20.36 -8.99 4.39
C GLU A 350 -21.81 -9.50 4.21
N ALA A 351 -22.63 -8.86 3.36
CA ALA A 351 -24.01 -9.22 3.09
C ALA A 351 -24.19 -10.27 1.97
N LEU A 352 -23.11 -10.74 1.32
CA LEU A 352 -23.17 -11.73 0.22
C LEU A 352 -23.85 -13.04 0.63
N SER A 353 -23.65 -13.49 1.86
CA SER A 353 -24.29 -14.69 2.41
C SER A 353 -25.79 -14.51 2.66
N ASN A 354 -26.26 -13.28 2.88
CA ASN A 354 -27.66 -12.96 3.15
C ASN A 354 -28.46 -12.71 1.87
N ASN A 355 -27.97 -11.83 0.97
CA ASN A 355 -28.60 -11.57 -0.32
C ASN A 355 -27.55 -11.29 -1.40
N ARG A 356 -27.09 -12.38 -2.04
CA ARG A 356 -26.02 -12.34 -3.04
C ARG A 356 -26.37 -11.45 -4.24
N LYS A 357 -27.62 -11.50 -4.74
CA LYS A 357 -28.02 -10.76 -5.95
C LYS A 357 -27.92 -9.25 -5.75
N THR A 358 -28.52 -8.73 -4.69
CA THR A 358 -28.50 -7.29 -4.39
C THR A 358 -27.09 -6.82 -4.00
N ALA A 359 -26.34 -7.62 -3.23
CA ALA A 359 -24.97 -7.28 -2.85
C ALA A 359 -24.04 -7.18 -4.08
N LEU A 360 -24.09 -8.16 -4.99
CA LEU A 360 -23.28 -8.12 -6.23
C LEU A 360 -23.68 -6.96 -7.14
N GLN A 361 -24.97 -6.62 -7.23
CA GLN A 361 -25.42 -5.48 -8.03
C GLN A 361 -24.86 -4.16 -7.48
N ALA A 362 -24.95 -3.92 -6.17
CA ALA A 362 -24.36 -2.74 -5.53
C ALA A 362 -22.84 -2.68 -5.77
N MET A 363 -22.15 -3.80 -5.57
CA MET A 363 -20.69 -3.88 -5.79
C MET A 363 -20.31 -3.65 -7.25
N SER A 364 -21.12 -4.08 -8.21
CA SER A 364 -20.90 -3.82 -9.65
C SER A 364 -21.04 -2.34 -9.99
N MET A 365 -22.04 -1.63 -9.42
CA MET A 365 -22.19 -0.19 -9.60
C MET A 365 -20.99 0.57 -9.01
N MET A 366 -20.56 0.22 -7.80
CA MET A 366 -19.34 0.78 -7.20
C MET A 366 -18.10 0.50 -8.05
N GLN A 367 -18.00 -0.68 -8.68
CA GLN A 367 -16.89 -1.03 -9.56
C GLN A 367 -16.76 -0.09 -10.77
N GLY A 368 -17.88 0.44 -11.28
CA GLY A 368 -17.89 1.46 -12.32
C GLY A 368 -17.13 2.72 -11.92
N LEU A 369 -17.36 3.19 -10.66
CA LEU A 369 -16.66 4.36 -10.10
C LEU A 369 -15.16 4.09 -9.96
N TYR A 370 -14.76 2.93 -9.44
CA TYR A 370 -13.35 2.55 -9.32
C TYR A 370 -12.66 2.41 -10.68
N ARG A 371 -13.38 1.94 -11.71
CA ARG A 371 -12.84 1.87 -13.08
C ARG A 371 -12.54 3.27 -13.61
N LEU A 372 -13.42 4.24 -13.38
CA LEU A 372 -13.18 5.63 -13.76
C LEU A 372 -11.93 6.19 -13.06
N GLU A 373 -11.82 6.01 -11.74
CA GLU A 373 -10.66 6.43 -10.96
C GLU A 373 -9.35 5.78 -11.43
N HIS A 374 -9.41 4.51 -11.81
CA HIS A 374 -8.27 3.77 -12.37
C HIS A 374 -7.82 4.36 -13.71
N LEU A 375 -8.75 4.62 -14.63
CA LEU A 375 -8.44 5.22 -15.93
C LEU A 375 -7.85 6.61 -15.77
N MET A 376 -8.42 7.46 -14.89
CA MET A 376 -7.88 8.79 -14.63
C MET A 376 -6.45 8.75 -14.06
N ARG A 377 -6.09 7.74 -13.28
CA ARG A 377 -4.70 7.52 -12.82
C ARG A 377 -3.80 7.04 -13.95
N LEU A 378 -4.26 6.07 -14.72
CA LEU A 378 -3.49 5.49 -15.85
C LEU A 378 -3.09 6.56 -16.86
N PHE A 379 -4.02 7.46 -17.19
CA PHE A 379 -3.81 8.56 -18.12
C PHE A 379 -3.26 9.83 -17.46
N GLN A 380 -2.89 9.79 -16.18
CA GLN A 380 -2.30 10.90 -15.41
C GLN A 380 -3.11 12.20 -15.53
N ILE A 381 -4.45 12.11 -15.50
CA ILE A 381 -5.35 13.26 -15.63
C ILE A 381 -5.10 14.25 -14.48
N SER A 382 -5.05 15.55 -14.81
CA SER A 382 -4.88 16.63 -13.81
C SER A 382 -6.01 16.67 -12.79
N ALA A 383 -5.82 17.38 -11.67
CA ALA A 383 -6.86 17.52 -10.65
C ALA A 383 -8.13 18.18 -11.20
N GLU A 384 -7.98 19.19 -12.05
CA GLU A 384 -9.09 19.88 -12.72
C GLU A 384 -9.84 18.92 -13.66
N GLY A 385 -9.11 18.16 -14.48
CA GLY A 385 -9.68 17.18 -15.38
C GLY A 385 -10.38 16.03 -14.62
N LYS A 386 -9.82 15.58 -13.48
CA LYS A 386 -10.49 14.60 -12.60
C LYS A 386 -11.81 15.13 -12.07
N LYS A 387 -11.84 16.38 -11.59
CA LYS A 387 -13.07 17.01 -11.13
C LYS A 387 -14.12 17.03 -12.24
N GLU A 388 -13.76 17.48 -13.44
CA GLU A 388 -14.68 17.55 -14.59
C GLU A 388 -15.23 16.17 -14.96
N LEU A 389 -14.37 15.15 -15.09
CA LEU A 389 -14.80 13.79 -15.42
C LEU A 389 -15.67 13.18 -14.32
N ARG A 390 -15.38 13.44 -13.04
CA ARG A 390 -16.21 13.00 -11.92
C ARG A 390 -17.59 13.64 -11.97
N GLN A 391 -17.66 14.97 -12.21
CA GLN A 391 -18.95 15.67 -12.33
C GLN A 391 -19.78 15.13 -13.52
N ARG A 392 -19.13 14.88 -14.66
CA ARG A 392 -19.82 14.43 -15.86
C ARG A 392 -20.22 12.95 -15.86
N ILE A 393 -19.42 12.08 -15.20
CA ILE A 393 -19.59 10.62 -15.25
C ILE A 393 -19.91 10.03 -13.88
N ALA A 394 -19.12 10.35 -12.84
CA ALA A 394 -19.30 9.72 -11.54
C ALA A 394 -20.55 10.19 -10.82
N VAL A 395 -20.90 11.49 -10.90
CA VAL A 395 -22.10 12.03 -10.25
C VAL A 395 -23.39 11.39 -10.79
N PRO A 396 -23.63 11.26 -12.11
CA PRO A 396 -24.76 10.51 -12.62
C PRO A 396 -24.82 9.05 -12.14
N LEU A 397 -23.67 8.33 -12.18
CA LEU A 397 -23.59 6.94 -11.70
C LEU A 397 -23.89 6.82 -10.20
N LEU A 398 -23.41 7.77 -9.39
CA LEU A 398 -23.70 7.82 -7.95
C LEU A 398 -25.19 8.05 -7.70
N ASN A 399 -25.81 8.98 -8.42
CA ASN A 399 -27.24 9.24 -8.29
C ASN A 399 -28.07 8.00 -8.65
N GLU A 400 -27.80 7.36 -9.80
CA GLU A 400 -28.44 6.11 -10.20
C GLU A 400 -28.26 5.02 -9.12
N MET A 401 -27.06 4.87 -8.58
CA MET A 401 -26.77 3.90 -7.53
C MET A 401 -27.58 4.18 -6.26
N PHE A 402 -27.65 5.44 -5.80
CA PHE A 402 -28.38 5.78 -4.59
C PHE A 402 -29.91 5.71 -4.78
N ASP A 403 -30.43 6.06 -5.94
CA ASP A 403 -31.84 5.94 -6.25
C ASP A 403 -32.25 4.46 -6.27
N TRP A 404 -31.46 3.60 -6.92
CA TRP A 404 -31.63 2.15 -6.85
C TRP A 404 -31.54 1.61 -5.41
N MET A 405 -30.62 2.10 -4.57
CA MET A 405 -30.52 1.69 -3.17
C MET A 405 -31.77 2.09 -2.37
N ASN A 406 -32.32 3.29 -2.60
CA ASN A 406 -33.55 3.77 -1.97
C ASN A 406 -34.75 2.91 -2.31
N GLU A 407 -34.90 2.43 -3.55
CA GLU A 407 -35.92 1.49 -3.94
C GLU A 407 -35.75 0.14 -3.26
N LYS A 408 -34.52 -0.39 -3.29
CA LYS A 408 -34.21 -1.74 -2.79
C LYS A 408 -34.31 -1.87 -1.29
N ILE A 409 -33.95 -0.86 -0.52
CA ILE A 409 -33.99 -0.93 0.95
C ILE A 409 -35.39 -1.22 1.49
N GLN A 410 -36.45 -0.77 0.79
CA GLN A 410 -37.82 -1.00 1.16
C GLN A 410 -38.24 -2.48 1.12
N THR A 411 -37.47 -3.31 0.39
CA THR A 411 -37.80 -4.75 0.24
C THR A 411 -37.16 -5.63 1.31
N PHE A 412 -36.39 -5.05 2.24
CA PHE A 412 -35.62 -5.80 3.25
C PHE A 412 -35.99 -5.39 4.68
N THR A 413 -35.88 -6.34 5.60
CA THR A 413 -36.07 -6.08 7.03
C THR A 413 -34.86 -5.36 7.63
N PRO A 414 -35.08 -4.39 8.56
CA PRO A 414 -34.00 -3.59 9.16
C PRO A 414 -32.87 -4.39 9.85
N SER A 415 -33.18 -5.60 10.33
CA SER A 415 -32.22 -6.49 10.98
C SER A 415 -31.27 -7.19 10.02
N SER A 416 -31.63 -7.30 8.71
CA SER A 416 -30.87 -8.06 7.73
C SER A 416 -29.53 -7.38 7.37
N PRO A 417 -28.46 -8.16 7.12
CA PRO A 417 -27.17 -7.62 6.71
C PRO A 417 -27.24 -6.74 5.46
N ILE A 418 -28.05 -7.14 4.46
CA ILE A 418 -28.21 -6.35 3.23
C ILE A 418 -28.89 -5.00 3.47
N TYR A 419 -29.91 -4.95 4.35
CA TYR A 419 -30.51 -3.69 4.76
C TYR A 419 -29.48 -2.77 5.41
N LYS A 420 -28.68 -3.31 6.34
CA LYS A 420 -27.63 -2.53 7.02
C LYS A 420 -26.59 -1.98 6.05
N ALA A 421 -26.23 -2.73 5.01
CA ALA A 421 -25.31 -2.27 3.96
C ALA A 421 -25.90 -1.12 3.13
N LEU A 422 -27.18 -1.26 2.69
CA LEU A 422 -27.90 -0.21 1.97
C LEU A 422 -28.06 1.05 2.83
N ASN A 423 -28.53 0.89 4.08
CA ASN A 423 -28.74 1.99 5.01
C ASN A 423 -27.43 2.73 5.35
N TYR A 424 -26.30 2.01 5.51
CA TYR A 424 -24.99 2.62 5.71
C TYR A 424 -24.62 3.54 4.56
N SER A 425 -24.76 3.06 3.32
CA SER A 425 -24.43 3.83 2.12
C SER A 425 -25.35 5.03 1.93
N LEU A 426 -26.66 4.86 2.17
CA LEU A 426 -27.66 5.92 2.05
C LEU A 426 -27.48 7.02 3.10
N LYS A 427 -27.17 6.66 4.35
CA LYS A 427 -26.88 7.63 5.42
C LYS A 427 -25.67 8.50 5.10
N LEU A 428 -24.66 7.93 4.43
CA LEU A 428 -23.42 8.62 4.07
C LEU A 428 -23.43 9.13 2.61
N LYS A 429 -24.62 9.27 1.98
CA LYS A 429 -24.74 9.71 0.59
C LYS A 429 -23.99 11.02 0.32
N LYS A 430 -24.18 12.02 1.17
CA LYS A 430 -23.53 13.33 1.05
C LYS A 430 -22.00 13.18 1.05
N GLU A 431 -21.48 12.53 2.08
CA GLU A 431 -20.05 12.36 2.35
C GLU A 431 -19.38 11.48 1.30
N LEU A 432 -20.10 10.48 0.75
CA LEU A 432 -19.62 9.65 -0.35
C LEU A 432 -19.57 10.38 -1.70
N MET A 433 -20.29 11.49 -1.85
CA MET A 433 -20.28 12.32 -3.06
C MET A 433 -19.22 13.41 -3.05
N VAL A 434 -18.75 13.87 -1.89
CA VAL A 434 -17.81 15.01 -1.74
C VAL A 434 -16.54 14.83 -2.57
N TYR A 435 -16.01 13.61 -2.73
CA TYR A 435 -14.79 13.39 -3.50
C TYR A 435 -14.90 13.85 -4.96
N THR A 436 -16.12 13.99 -5.48
CA THR A 436 -16.35 14.45 -6.86
C THR A 436 -16.15 15.96 -7.03
N GLU A 437 -16.14 16.73 -5.93
CA GLU A 437 -16.07 18.19 -5.95
C GLU A 437 -14.64 18.71 -6.18
N ASN A 438 -13.63 17.90 -5.84
CA ASN A 438 -12.24 18.27 -5.98
C ASN A 438 -11.41 17.08 -6.47
N GLY A 439 -10.64 17.26 -7.55
CA GLY A 439 -9.83 16.21 -8.17
C GLY A 439 -8.66 15.68 -7.31
N LYS A 440 -8.28 16.40 -6.26
CA LYS A 440 -7.24 15.96 -5.30
C LYS A 440 -7.76 14.95 -4.27
N LEU A 441 -9.08 14.90 -4.05
CA LEU A 441 -9.69 13.99 -3.08
C LEU A 441 -9.70 12.56 -3.59
N HIS A 442 -9.73 11.59 -2.67
CA HIS A 442 -9.78 10.17 -2.98
C HIS A 442 -11.19 9.59 -2.76
N ILE A 443 -11.57 8.62 -3.58
CA ILE A 443 -12.85 7.89 -3.45
C ILE A 443 -12.92 7.05 -2.17
N ASP A 444 -11.75 6.67 -1.62
CA ASP A 444 -11.66 5.82 -0.42
C ASP A 444 -10.46 6.18 0.46
N ASN A 445 -10.45 5.61 1.68
CA ASN A 445 -9.42 5.81 2.69
C ASN A 445 -8.33 4.73 2.67
N ASN A 446 -8.19 3.96 1.58
CA ASN A 446 -7.20 2.87 1.47
C ASN A 446 -5.76 3.36 1.64
N HIS A 447 -5.49 4.62 1.31
CA HIS A 447 -4.18 5.23 1.52
C HIS A 447 -3.79 5.23 3.01
N VAL A 448 -4.73 5.54 3.91
CA VAL A 448 -4.52 5.51 5.37
C VAL A 448 -4.44 4.07 5.87
N GLU A 449 -5.37 3.19 5.46
CA GLU A 449 -5.35 1.78 5.85
C GLU A 449 -4.01 1.10 5.52
N ASN A 450 -3.41 1.44 4.38
CA ASN A 450 -2.09 0.94 4.00
C ASN A 450 -0.96 1.39 4.94
N LYS A 451 -1.12 2.52 5.64
CA LYS A 451 -0.14 2.99 6.65
C LYS A 451 -0.32 2.26 7.98
N ILE A 452 -1.49 1.73 8.26
CA ILE A 452 -1.76 0.91 9.44
C ILE A 452 -1.17 -0.50 9.32
N ARG A 453 -1.05 -1.05 8.11
CA ARG A 453 -0.56 -2.42 7.88
C ARG A 453 0.79 -2.75 8.55
N PRO A 454 1.84 -1.92 8.47
CA PRO A 454 3.10 -2.20 9.17
C PRO A 454 2.93 -2.30 10.68
N VAL A 455 2.09 -1.44 11.28
CA VAL A 455 1.77 -1.52 12.71
C VAL A 455 1.05 -2.83 13.03
N ALA A 456 0.11 -3.26 12.18
CA ALA A 456 -0.61 -4.51 12.35
C ALA A 456 0.31 -5.74 12.26
N ILE A 457 1.35 -5.70 11.42
CA ILE A 457 2.40 -6.73 11.34
C ILE A 457 3.25 -6.69 12.61
N GLY A 458 3.71 -5.51 13.03
CA GLY A 458 4.50 -5.34 14.24
C GLY A 458 3.81 -5.90 15.48
N ARG A 459 2.50 -5.66 15.65
CA ARG A 459 1.71 -6.20 16.77
C ARG A 459 1.75 -7.73 16.89
N LYS A 460 1.92 -8.45 15.79
CA LYS A 460 2.06 -9.91 15.80
C LYS A 460 3.42 -10.36 16.36
N ASN A 461 4.43 -9.49 16.34
CA ASN A 461 5.77 -9.78 16.83
C ASN A 461 5.95 -9.38 18.30
N TYR A 462 5.51 -8.19 18.72
CA TYR A 462 5.70 -7.70 20.09
C TYR A 462 4.46 -7.85 20.99
N ILE A 463 3.31 -8.26 20.46
CA ILE A 463 2.05 -8.62 21.15
C ILE A 463 1.42 -7.46 21.92
N PHE A 464 2.17 -6.74 22.77
CA PHE A 464 1.73 -5.59 23.56
C PHE A 464 2.85 -4.56 23.75
N MET A 465 2.48 -3.35 24.14
CA MET A 465 3.40 -2.30 24.59
C MET A 465 3.58 -2.38 26.12
N GLY A 466 4.79 -2.12 26.60
CA GLY A 466 5.14 -2.24 28.01
C GLY A 466 4.52 -1.15 28.91
N SER A 467 4.16 0.01 28.35
CA SER A 467 3.51 1.11 29.06
C SER A 467 2.81 2.05 28.08
N HIS A 468 1.99 2.98 28.58
CA HIS A 468 1.35 4.02 27.78
C HIS A 468 2.38 4.96 27.13
N GLU A 469 3.46 5.29 27.85
CA GLU A 469 4.56 6.09 27.32
C GLU A 469 5.29 5.35 26.19
N SER A 470 5.46 4.02 26.30
CA SER A 470 6.05 3.24 25.20
C SER A 470 5.15 3.16 23.98
N ALA A 471 3.83 3.17 24.16
CA ALA A 471 2.86 3.24 23.06
C ALA A 471 2.92 4.60 22.35
N GLN A 472 3.01 5.71 23.11
CA GLN A 472 3.19 7.05 22.57
C GLN A 472 4.51 7.19 21.78
N ARG A 473 5.62 6.70 22.33
CA ARG A 473 6.91 6.66 21.62
C ARG A 473 6.83 5.85 20.33
N SER A 474 6.12 4.73 20.36
CA SER A 474 5.94 3.91 19.16
C SER A 474 5.10 4.63 18.09
N ALA A 475 4.04 5.34 18.49
CA ALA A 475 3.26 6.18 17.58
C ALA A 475 4.16 7.21 16.88
N MET A 476 4.98 7.93 17.64
CA MET A 476 5.92 8.91 17.11
C MET A 476 6.92 8.29 16.12
N LEU A 477 7.54 7.17 16.46
CA LEU A 477 8.55 6.53 15.59
C LEU A 477 7.91 5.95 14.32
N TYR A 478 6.72 5.36 14.42
CA TYR A 478 5.95 4.96 13.23
C TYR A 478 5.62 6.15 12.33
N SER A 479 5.31 7.31 12.91
CA SER A 479 5.05 8.53 12.13
C SER A 479 6.24 8.90 11.25
N PHE A 480 7.44 8.93 11.81
CA PHE A 480 8.64 9.27 11.07
C PHE A 480 8.99 8.22 10.00
N PHE A 481 9.06 6.95 10.37
CA PHE A 481 9.52 5.91 9.45
C PHE A 481 8.54 5.66 8.29
N LEU A 482 7.23 5.76 8.55
CA LEU A 482 6.25 5.63 7.49
C LEU A 482 6.16 6.89 6.61
N SER A 483 6.47 8.07 7.16
CA SER A 483 6.64 9.27 6.34
C SER A 483 7.92 9.22 5.49
N CYS A 484 9.02 8.65 5.99
CA CYS A 484 10.19 8.37 5.15
C CYS A 484 9.81 7.48 3.96
N LYS A 485 9.08 6.38 4.23
CA LYS A 485 8.59 5.49 3.16
C LYS A 485 7.67 6.18 2.15
N LEU A 486 6.82 7.12 2.60
CA LEU A 486 5.96 7.91 1.71
C LEU A 486 6.76 8.79 0.75
N ASN A 487 7.90 9.29 1.20
CA ASN A 487 8.76 10.18 0.43
C ASN A 487 9.95 9.45 -0.24
N ASN A 488 9.93 8.11 -0.28
CA ASN A 488 11.00 7.27 -0.86
C ASN A 488 12.37 7.53 -0.22
N ILE A 489 12.40 7.85 1.07
CA ILE A 489 13.61 8.11 1.85
C ILE A 489 13.96 6.85 2.63
N ASN A 490 15.25 6.49 2.66
CA ASN A 490 15.76 5.43 3.53
C ASN A 490 15.65 5.88 5.00
N PRO A 491 14.82 5.22 5.84
CA PRO A 491 14.62 5.63 7.22
C PRO A 491 15.88 5.49 8.08
N GLU A 492 16.80 4.60 7.73
CA GLU A 492 18.09 4.41 8.42
C GLU A 492 19.00 5.64 8.21
N GLU A 493 19.17 6.07 6.95
CA GLU A 493 19.95 7.26 6.60
C GLU A 493 19.33 8.55 7.18
N TRP A 494 18.00 8.66 7.10
CA TRP A 494 17.28 9.79 7.68
C TRP A 494 17.51 9.90 9.18
N LEU A 495 17.34 8.80 9.92
CA LEU A 495 17.47 8.81 11.37
C LEU A 495 18.91 9.10 11.81
N GLU A 496 19.90 8.54 11.13
CA GLU A 496 21.31 8.77 11.42
C GLU A 496 21.65 10.26 11.28
N ASP A 497 21.30 10.86 10.14
CA ASP A 497 21.54 12.27 9.87
C ASP A 497 20.79 13.20 10.85
N VAL A 498 19.51 12.90 11.13
CA VAL A 498 18.73 13.68 12.10
C VAL A 498 19.34 13.62 13.50
N LEU A 499 19.76 12.44 13.98
CA LEU A 499 20.37 12.32 15.30
C LEU A 499 21.71 13.09 15.42
N LEU A 500 22.44 13.22 14.33
CA LEU A 500 23.69 13.99 14.32
C LEU A 500 23.44 15.50 14.31
N ARG A 501 22.35 15.97 13.71
CA ARG A 501 22.09 17.42 13.50
C ARG A 501 21.10 18.04 14.48
N ILE A 502 20.17 17.26 15.05
CA ILE A 502 19.01 17.80 15.76
C ILE A 502 19.38 18.73 16.93
N ASN A 503 20.47 18.41 17.67
CA ASN A 503 20.91 19.23 18.80
C ASN A 503 21.44 20.61 18.36
N ASN A 504 21.93 20.72 17.12
CA ASN A 504 22.54 21.95 16.58
C ASN A 504 21.60 22.66 15.59
N THR A 505 20.38 22.11 15.37
CA THR A 505 19.38 22.71 14.47
C THR A 505 18.54 23.75 15.23
N LYS A 506 18.44 24.96 14.69
CA LYS A 506 17.59 26.00 15.23
C LYS A 506 16.11 25.61 15.18
N ALA A 507 15.32 26.06 16.15
CA ALA A 507 13.88 25.77 16.20
C ALA A 507 13.14 26.18 14.92
N SER A 508 13.54 27.28 14.28
CA SER A 508 12.98 27.76 13.00
C SER A 508 13.31 26.86 11.80
N GLU A 509 14.31 25.99 11.91
CA GLU A 509 14.81 25.14 10.83
C GLU A 509 14.44 23.67 11.00
N LEU A 510 13.79 23.30 12.13
CA LEU A 510 13.40 21.93 12.44
C LEU A 510 12.53 21.28 11.34
N HIS A 511 11.70 22.06 10.68
CA HIS A 511 10.87 21.60 9.57
C HIS A 511 11.68 21.01 8.41
N ASN A 512 12.95 21.42 8.24
CA ASN A 512 13.85 20.87 7.21
C ASN A 512 14.34 19.45 7.53
N LEU A 513 14.20 19.00 8.78
CA LEU A 513 14.52 17.64 9.19
C LEU A 513 13.33 16.67 9.02
N LEU A 514 12.13 17.17 8.71
CA LEU A 514 10.97 16.33 8.46
C LEU A 514 11.14 15.49 7.18
N PRO A 515 10.65 14.25 7.13
CA PRO A 515 10.86 13.35 6.00
C PRO A 515 10.46 13.91 4.63
N ASN A 516 9.45 14.78 4.56
CA ASN A 516 9.00 15.38 3.29
C ASN A 516 9.92 16.48 2.75
N ARG A 517 10.80 17.03 3.58
CA ARG A 517 11.72 18.13 3.21
C ARG A 517 13.19 17.74 3.40
N TRP A 518 13.45 16.64 4.06
CA TRP A 518 14.79 16.21 4.37
C TRP A 518 15.66 16.03 3.11
N LYS A 519 16.87 16.56 3.21
CA LYS A 519 17.96 16.33 2.26
C LYS A 519 19.16 15.88 3.05
N LYS A 520 19.84 14.87 2.55
CA LYS A 520 21.10 14.38 3.13
C LYS A 520 22.11 15.54 3.12
N ALA A 521 22.77 15.78 4.26
CA ALA A 521 23.81 16.79 4.40
C ALA A 521 25.08 16.42 3.63
#